data_0e3650469af4931e617fe1f7889afa30
#
_entry.id   0e3650469af4931e617fe1f7889afa30
#
_cell.length_a   1.000
_cell.length_b   1.000
_cell.length_c   1.000
_cell.angle_alpha   90.00
_cell.angle_beta   90.00
_cell.angle_gamma   90.00
#
_symmetry.space_group_name_H-M   'P 1'
#
loop_
_entity.id
_entity.type
_entity.pdbx_description
1 polymer ?
#
loop_
_entity_poly.entity_id
_entity_poly.type
_entity_poly.pdbx_seq_one_letter_code
_entity_poly.pdbx_strand_id
1 'polypeptide(L)'
;LPRAIRDVYKRQIFKEDGELAPVYSISAGLDYPGVGPEHAYFKDSGRVEYVAATDEEAVQALLLLSKTEGIIPAIESSHAIAEAVKRAPKLSKDDIIIINVSGRGDKDVAAIADYLEAKK
;
A
#
# COMPACT_ATOMS: atom_id res chain seq x y z
N LEU A 1 27.14 9.28 8.24
CA LEU A 1 27.37 8.11 7.38
C LEU A 1 27.06 8.49 5.93
N PRO A 2 27.89 8.06 4.96
CA PRO A 2 27.63 8.31 3.55
C PRO A 2 26.24 7.80 3.17
N ARG A 3 25.55 8.51 2.26
CA ARG A 3 24.19 8.19 1.82
C ARG A 3 24.05 6.74 1.34
N ALA A 4 25.07 6.23 0.65
CA ALA A 4 25.11 4.86 0.16
C ALA A 4 25.00 3.78 1.26
N ILE A 5 25.57 4.00 2.44
CA ILE A 5 25.51 3.05 3.55
C ILE A 5 24.13 3.03 4.20
N ARG A 6 23.40 4.16 4.20
CA ARG A 6 22.01 4.18 4.66
C ARG A 6 21.09 3.41 3.73
N ASP A 7 21.33 3.47 2.44
CA ASP A 7 20.54 2.79 1.43
C ASP A 7 20.71 1.27 1.44
N VAL A 8 21.82 0.75 2.00
CA VAL A 8 22.07 -0.70 2.13
C VAL A 8 21.11 -1.37 3.12
N TYR A 9 20.70 -0.65 4.17
CA TYR A 9 19.85 -1.21 5.22
C TYR A 9 18.38 -0.82 5.06
N LYS A 10 18.10 0.30 4.38
CA LYS A 10 16.75 0.86 4.33
C LYS A 10 16.64 1.95 3.28
N ARG A 11 15.65 1.87 2.40
CA ARG A 11 15.25 2.99 1.56
C ARG A 11 14.29 3.90 2.31
N GLN A 12 14.62 5.18 2.43
CA GLN A 12 13.84 6.14 3.19
C GLN A 12 13.55 7.39 2.35
N ILE A 13 12.43 8.05 2.65
CA ILE A 13 12.06 9.33 2.05
C ILE A 13 12.69 10.44 2.87
N PHE A 14 13.45 11.30 2.21
CA PHE A 14 14.11 12.45 2.82
C PHE A 14 13.59 13.74 2.22
N LYS A 15 13.54 14.79 3.04
CA LYS A 15 13.40 16.17 2.60
C LYS A 15 14.71 16.64 1.93
N GLU A 16 14.66 17.83 1.28
CA GLU A 16 15.84 18.44 0.65
C GLU A 16 16.97 18.74 1.65
N ASP A 17 16.63 19.03 2.90
CA ASP A 17 17.58 19.26 4.00
C ASP A 17 18.24 17.98 4.55
N GLY A 18 17.84 16.82 4.06
CA GLY A 18 18.36 15.51 4.46
C GLY A 18 17.70 14.92 5.71
N GLU A 19 16.68 15.59 6.27
CA GLU A 19 15.85 15.00 7.32
C GLU A 19 14.83 14.01 6.76
N LEU A 20 14.36 13.10 7.60
CA LEU A 20 13.26 12.19 7.21
C LEU A 20 11.99 13.00 6.92
N ALA A 21 11.41 12.76 5.76
CA ALA A 21 10.13 13.38 5.43
C ALA A 21 9.03 12.82 6.34
N PRO A 22 8.11 13.66 6.83
CA PRO A 22 6.91 13.17 7.49
C PRO A 22 6.08 12.38 6.48
N VAL A 23 5.56 11.26 6.93
CA VAL A 23 4.65 10.42 6.14
C VAL A 23 3.35 10.29 6.88
N TYR A 24 2.29 10.07 6.14
CA TYR A 24 0.96 9.78 6.66
C TYR A 24 0.27 8.77 5.76
N SER A 25 -0.40 7.81 6.38
CA SER A 25 -1.33 6.89 5.72
C SER A 25 -2.47 6.59 6.68
N ILE A 26 -3.67 6.43 6.15
CA ILE A 26 -4.80 5.90 6.90
C ILE A 26 -4.51 4.48 7.43
N SER A 27 -3.62 3.77 6.76
CA SER A 27 -3.10 2.46 7.16
C SER A 27 -1.91 2.62 8.10
N ALA A 28 -2.09 2.28 9.36
CA ALA A 28 -1.02 2.39 10.37
C ALA A 28 0.23 1.56 10.01
N GLY A 29 0.05 0.43 9.32
CA GLY A 29 1.15 -0.43 8.87
C GLY A 29 1.97 0.17 7.73
N LEU A 30 1.44 1.15 7.02
CA LEU A 30 2.11 1.85 5.91
C LEU A 30 2.59 3.26 6.28
N ASP A 31 2.29 3.72 7.47
CA ASP A 31 2.71 5.02 7.99
C ASP A 31 4.18 4.96 8.44
N TYR A 32 5.07 4.69 7.50
CA TYR A 32 6.51 4.54 7.73
C TYR A 32 7.33 5.00 6.52
N PRO A 33 8.40 5.80 6.73
CA PRO A 33 9.12 6.46 5.64
C PRO A 33 10.15 5.59 4.93
N GLY A 34 10.13 4.28 5.08
CA GLY A 34 11.17 3.44 4.48
C GLY A 34 10.79 1.98 4.33
N VAL A 35 11.59 1.27 3.54
CA VAL A 35 11.46 -0.17 3.29
C VAL A 35 12.75 -0.90 3.65
N GLY A 36 12.65 -2.20 3.91
CA GLY A 36 13.80 -3.05 4.21
C GLY A 36 14.73 -3.24 3.01
N PRO A 37 15.95 -3.77 3.24
CA PRO A 37 16.98 -3.91 2.21
C PRO A 37 16.57 -4.87 1.09
N GLU A 38 15.78 -5.90 1.39
CA GLU A 38 15.31 -6.87 0.39
C GLU A 38 14.38 -6.22 -0.64
N HIS A 39 13.41 -5.41 -0.19
CA HIS A 39 12.55 -4.64 -1.08
C HIS A 39 13.32 -3.60 -1.89
N ALA A 40 14.30 -2.93 -1.28
CA ALA A 40 15.18 -2.01 -2.00
C ALA A 40 15.96 -2.72 -3.11
N TYR A 41 16.50 -3.91 -2.83
CA TYR A 41 17.19 -4.74 -3.81
C TYR A 41 16.28 -5.21 -4.95
N PHE A 42 15.07 -5.67 -4.66
CA PHE A 42 14.12 -6.11 -5.68
C PHE A 42 13.73 -4.97 -6.63
N LYS A 43 13.58 -3.75 -6.09
CA LYS A 43 13.33 -2.57 -6.90
C LYS A 43 14.52 -2.25 -7.80
N ASP A 44 15.72 -2.23 -7.24
CA ASP A 44 16.94 -1.83 -7.97
C ASP A 44 17.34 -2.86 -9.04
N SER A 45 17.11 -4.14 -8.76
CA SER A 45 17.33 -5.22 -9.73
C SER A 45 16.23 -5.34 -10.80
N GLY A 46 15.14 -4.58 -10.69
CA GLY A 46 14.01 -4.66 -11.60
C GLY A 46 13.19 -5.95 -11.49
N ARG A 47 13.41 -6.75 -10.45
CA ARG A 47 12.68 -8.01 -10.22
C ARG A 47 11.23 -7.79 -9.82
N VAL A 48 10.94 -6.66 -9.17
CA VAL A 48 9.60 -6.30 -8.67
C VAL A 48 9.28 -4.87 -9.09
N GLU A 49 8.10 -4.67 -9.63
CA GLU A 49 7.53 -3.35 -9.86
C GLU A 49 6.86 -2.86 -8.57
N TYR A 50 7.23 -1.67 -8.11
CA TYR A 50 6.63 -1.03 -6.95
C TYR A 50 5.75 0.13 -7.40
N VAL A 51 4.50 0.09 -6.99
CA VAL A 51 3.47 1.07 -7.35
C VAL A 51 2.86 1.67 -6.08
N ALA A 52 2.16 2.78 -6.23
CA ALA A 52 1.48 3.46 -5.15
C ALA A 52 -0.05 3.39 -5.34
N ALA A 53 -0.75 3.27 -4.22
CA ALA A 53 -2.18 3.51 -4.15
C ALA A 53 -2.44 4.57 -3.08
N THR A 54 -3.43 5.44 -3.33
CA THR A 54 -3.83 6.48 -2.38
C THR A 54 -4.73 5.91 -1.29
N ASP A 55 -4.87 6.62 -0.17
CA ASP A 55 -5.80 6.26 0.90
C ASP A 55 -7.23 6.09 0.36
N GLU A 56 -7.66 6.98 -0.53
CA GLU A 56 -8.97 6.89 -1.16
C GLU A 56 -9.15 5.62 -1.98
N GLU A 57 -8.19 5.30 -2.83
CA GLU A 57 -8.20 4.09 -3.65
C GLU A 57 -8.24 2.83 -2.76
N ALA A 58 -7.46 2.83 -1.68
CA ALA A 58 -7.46 1.72 -0.73
C ALA A 58 -8.80 1.54 -0.02
N VAL A 59 -9.42 2.63 0.46
CA VAL A 59 -10.75 2.57 1.10
C VAL A 59 -11.82 2.12 0.11
N GLN A 60 -11.83 2.63 -1.11
CA GLN A 60 -12.78 2.19 -2.14
C GLN A 60 -12.61 0.71 -2.49
N ALA A 61 -11.37 0.22 -2.59
CA ALA A 61 -11.07 -1.18 -2.83
C ALA A 61 -11.53 -2.08 -1.67
N LEU A 62 -11.36 -1.63 -0.43
CA LEU A 62 -11.87 -2.30 0.76
C LEU A 62 -13.39 -2.43 0.71
N LEU A 63 -14.09 -1.34 0.44
CA LEU A 63 -15.55 -1.33 0.33
C LEU A 63 -16.04 -2.22 -0.83
N LEU A 64 -15.35 -2.20 -1.96
CA LEU A 64 -15.65 -3.07 -3.09
C LEU A 64 -15.56 -4.54 -2.69
N LEU A 65 -14.42 -4.98 -2.13
CA LEU A 65 -14.23 -6.38 -1.73
C LEU A 65 -15.25 -6.80 -0.66
N SER A 66 -15.52 -5.93 0.31
CA SER A 66 -16.49 -6.19 1.36
C SER A 66 -17.90 -6.37 0.80
N LYS A 67 -18.28 -5.57 -0.21
CA LYS A 67 -19.60 -5.64 -0.84
C LYS A 67 -19.75 -6.83 -1.78
N THR A 68 -18.72 -7.16 -2.55
CA THR A 68 -18.79 -8.21 -3.58
C THR A 68 -18.52 -9.59 -3.04
N GLU A 69 -17.58 -9.72 -2.10
CA GLU A 69 -17.10 -11.01 -1.61
C GLU A 69 -17.42 -11.27 -0.13
N GLY A 70 -17.93 -10.26 0.60
CA GLY A 70 -18.19 -10.37 2.03
C GLY A 70 -16.92 -10.43 2.88
N ILE A 71 -15.78 -10.01 2.35
CA ILE A 71 -14.48 -10.02 3.02
C ILE A 71 -14.12 -8.59 3.40
N ILE A 72 -13.83 -8.34 4.68
CA ILE A 72 -13.29 -7.06 5.16
C ILE A 72 -11.77 -7.20 5.24
N PRO A 73 -11.00 -6.74 4.23
CA PRO A 73 -9.55 -6.81 4.26
C PRO A 73 -8.97 -5.76 5.22
N ALA A 74 -7.75 -5.98 5.70
CA ALA A 74 -6.99 -4.91 6.33
C ALA A 74 -6.74 -3.78 5.32
N ILE A 75 -6.65 -2.53 5.79
CA ILE A 75 -6.38 -1.37 4.90
C ILE A 75 -5.06 -1.55 4.15
N GLU A 76 -4.05 -2.14 4.78
CA GLU A 76 -2.78 -2.48 4.16
C GLU A 76 -2.98 -3.34 2.90
N SER A 77 -3.74 -4.41 3.02
CA SER A 77 -4.03 -5.33 1.91
C SER A 77 -4.91 -4.72 0.83
N SER A 78 -5.71 -3.74 1.20
CA SER A 78 -6.61 -3.03 0.27
C SER A 78 -5.85 -2.25 -0.81
N HIS A 79 -4.60 -1.85 -0.55
CA HIS A 79 -3.73 -1.24 -1.56
C HIS A 79 -3.44 -2.21 -2.72
N ALA A 80 -3.23 -3.49 -2.43
CA ALA A 80 -3.04 -4.51 -3.46
C ALA A 80 -4.32 -4.75 -4.27
N ILE A 81 -5.49 -4.71 -3.62
CA ILE A 81 -6.78 -4.82 -4.30
C ILE A 81 -7.03 -3.60 -5.20
N ALA A 82 -6.71 -2.40 -4.72
CA ALA A 82 -6.82 -1.17 -5.52
C ALA A 82 -5.99 -1.26 -6.81
N GLU A 83 -4.77 -1.76 -6.73
CA GLU A 83 -3.92 -1.94 -7.90
C GLU A 83 -4.45 -3.04 -8.83
N ALA A 84 -4.97 -4.14 -8.28
CA ALA A 84 -5.58 -5.19 -9.10
C ALA A 84 -6.79 -4.66 -9.88
N VAL A 85 -7.64 -3.85 -9.28
CA VAL A 85 -8.79 -3.20 -9.95
C VAL A 85 -8.33 -2.30 -11.11
N LYS A 86 -7.20 -1.60 -10.97
CA LYS A 86 -6.64 -0.76 -12.04
C LYS A 86 -6.03 -1.58 -13.19
N ARG A 87 -5.45 -2.74 -12.89
CA ARG A 87 -4.76 -3.59 -13.87
C ARG A 87 -5.69 -4.55 -14.59
N ALA A 88 -6.65 -5.14 -13.90
CA ALA A 88 -7.54 -6.15 -14.45
C ALA A 88 -8.19 -5.77 -15.79
N PRO A 89 -8.70 -4.55 -16.02
CA PRO A 89 -9.28 -4.16 -17.30
C PRO A 89 -8.30 -4.13 -18.48
N LYS A 90 -7.00 -4.14 -18.20
CA LYS A 90 -5.92 -4.07 -19.21
C LYS A 90 -5.36 -5.44 -19.57
N LEU A 91 -5.81 -6.47 -18.88
CA LEU A 91 -5.34 -7.84 -19.04
C LEU A 91 -6.29 -8.66 -19.91
N SER A 92 -5.78 -9.76 -20.44
CA SER A 92 -6.59 -10.76 -21.14
C SER A 92 -7.52 -11.49 -20.15
N LYS A 93 -8.59 -12.09 -20.67
CA LYS A 93 -9.49 -12.93 -19.87
C LYS A 93 -8.82 -14.20 -19.35
N ASP A 94 -7.73 -14.63 -19.98
CA ASP A 94 -6.95 -15.81 -19.61
C ASP A 94 -5.83 -15.48 -18.61
N ASP A 95 -5.59 -14.20 -18.32
CA ASP A 95 -4.60 -13.78 -17.34
C ASP A 95 -5.10 -14.03 -15.92
N ILE A 96 -4.18 -14.41 -15.04
CA ILE A 96 -4.48 -14.68 -13.64
C ILE A 96 -3.79 -13.64 -12.77
N ILE A 97 -4.56 -12.96 -11.91
CA ILE A 97 -4.05 -12.06 -10.88
C ILE A 97 -4.17 -12.77 -9.53
N ILE A 98 -3.06 -12.90 -8.82
CA ILE A 98 -3.04 -13.38 -7.44
C ILE A 98 -2.85 -12.17 -6.52
N ILE A 99 -3.80 -11.94 -5.63
CA ILE A 99 -3.75 -10.87 -4.64
C ILE A 99 -3.51 -11.51 -3.27
N ASN A 100 -2.43 -11.12 -2.61
CA ASN A 100 -2.19 -11.54 -1.24
C ASN A 100 -2.98 -10.64 -0.27
N VAL A 101 -4.09 -11.17 0.24
CA VAL A 101 -4.91 -10.52 1.27
C VAL A 101 -4.53 -11.12 2.63
N SER A 102 -3.48 -10.57 3.22
CA SER A 102 -3.03 -10.93 4.56
C SER A 102 -3.65 -10.00 5.61
N GLY A 103 -3.92 -10.52 6.80
CA GLY A 103 -4.56 -9.76 7.85
C GLY A 103 -6.09 -9.63 7.66
N ARG A 104 -6.72 -8.95 8.59
CA ARG A 104 -8.17 -8.75 8.66
C ARG A 104 -8.50 -7.29 8.97
N GLY A 105 -9.64 -6.80 8.48
CA GLY A 105 -10.01 -5.40 8.55
C GLY A 105 -10.91 -5.03 9.73
N ASP A 106 -11.28 -5.95 10.60
CA ASP A 106 -12.09 -5.66 11.80
C ASP A 106 -11.42 -4.65 12.73
N LYS A 107 -10.09 -4.64 12.78
CA LYS A 107 -9.29 -3.64 13.49
C LYS A 107 -9.42 -2.22 12.92
N ASP A 108 -9.78 -2.09 11.66
CA ASP A 108 -9.74 -0.83 10.89
C ASP A 108 -11.13 -0.19 10.73
N VAL A 109 -12.20 -0.86 11.17
CA VAL A 109 -13.60 -0.42 10.95
C VAL A 109 -13.86 1.00 11.48
N ALA A 110 -13.34 1.32 12.66
CA ALA A 110 -13.49 2.66 13.24
C ALA A 110 -12.79 3.72 12.38
N ALA A 111 -11.54 3.49 11.99
CA ALA A 111 -10.78 4.42 11.15
C ALA A 111 -11.44 4.63 9.78
N ILE A 112 -12.02 3.58 9.21
CA ILE A 112 -12.75 3.66 7.93
C ILE A 112 -14.04 4.47 8.10
N ALA A 113 -14.78 4.27 9.19
CA ALA A 113 -15.99 5.02 9.48
C ALA A 113 -15.68 6.52 9.63
N ASP A 114 -14.67 6.87 10.42
CA ASP A 114 -14.23 8.26 10.61
C ASP A 114 -13.80 8.90 9.28
N TYR A 115 -13.06 8.17 8.46
CA TYR A 115 -12.65 8.64 7.13
C TYR A 115 -13.83 8.92 6.20
N LEU A 116 -14.85 8.05 6.20
CA LEU A 116 -16.04 8.22 5.38
C LEU A 116 -16.93 9.35 5.89
N GLU A 117 -16.99 9.59 7.20
CA GLU A 117 -17.73 10.70 7.78
C GLU A 117 -17.07 12.04 7.48
N ALA A 118 -15.75 12.12 7.53
CA ALA A 118 -14.99 13.34 7.21
C ALA A 118 -15.13 13.79 5.74
N LYS A 119 -15.61 12.91 4.85
CA LYS A 119 -15.82 13.19 3.42
C LYS A 119 -17.27 13.55 3.05
N LYS A 120 -18.19 13.55 4.01
CA LYS A 120 -19.57 14.02 3.80
C LYS A 120 -19.67 15.53 3.89
#